data_be91c2a44ea64e0b6b69ac9b186add50
#
_entry.id   be91c2a44ea64e0b6b69ac9b186add50
#
_cell.length_a   1.000
_cell.length_b   1.000
_cell.length_c   1.000
_cell.angle_alpha   90.00
_cell.angle_beta   90.00
_cell.angle_gamma   90.00
#
_symmetry.space_group_name_H-M   'P 1'
#
loop_
_entity.id
_entity.type
_entity.pdbx_description
1 polymer ?
#
loop_
_entity_poly.entity_id
_entity_poly.type
_entity_poly.pdbx_seq_one_letter_code
_entity_poly.pdbx_strand_id
1 'polypeptide(L)'
;MKGWFGTFLLALLLVDGLAQTMDTVFLAGQAPIVGELRRIRYGTLHFKGENLGNLEIDLTHVQTIRAYGYGYRIQTAQRQFVVGVFIPHGEPGKVTVYDGFENRDFEVRNLNEVQLIHQRFFRRMEGRAGAGYSFSRSSEIGRWNGDFVLEYDTERLDVDLRGSVILTQEEGRLSRERESLQLLGNYYLNPTWYGFGLVNYQRNLQLGISRRLQQGLGMGVHLIQHKRGITRLRTGAVINQEFNLEGTRNNSLYEWPIMLDVTLFKLKKPKIRFNTTQTLFVGLTQSGRYRNDGDTRLSWTVVNNLDIGLNFYNNYDNQPPVEMGENFDYGMVISIGYTF
;
A
#
# COMPACT_ATOMS: atom_id res chain seq x y z
N MET A 1 -31.58 -29.90 -17.47
CA MET A 1 -31.37 -28.68 -16.75
C MET A 1 -29.94 -28.15 -17.01
N LYS A 2 -29.64 -27.77 -18.24
CA LYS A 2 -28.36 -27.24 -18.67
C LYS A 2 -28.66 -26.07 -19.63
N GLY A 3 -28.69 -24.82 -19.18
CA GLY A 3 -28.93 -23.71 -20.11
C GLY A 3 -29.18 -22.35 -19.48
N TRP A 4 -29.34 -22.24 -18.16
CA TRP A 4 -29.69 -20.96 -17.52
C TRP A 4 -28.54 -20.22 -16.83
N PHE A 5 -27.37 -20.83 -16.68
CA PHE A 5 -26.21 -20.18 -16.07
C PHE A 5 -25.42 -19.29 -17.03
N GLY A 6 -25.51 -19.53 -18.35
CA GLY A 6 -24.80 -18.75 -19.35
C GLY A 6 -25.42 -17.40 -19.68
N THR A 7 -26.76 -17.28 -19.53
CA THR A 7 -27.48 -16.04 -19.91
C THR A 7 -27.46 -14.99 -18.79
N PHE A 8 -27.25 -15.37 -17.54
CA PHE A 8 -27.13 -14.43 -16.43
C PHE A 8 -25.78 -13.72 -16.37
N LEU A 9 -24.73 -14.35 -16.86
CA LEU A 9 -23.39 -13.75 -16.91
C LEU A 9 -23.23 -12.73 -18.03
N LEU A 10 -24.01 -12.85 -19.12
CA LEU A 10 -23.95 -11.93 -20.27
C LEU A 10 -24.77 -10.65 -20.04
N ALA A 11 -25.79 -10.68 -19.21
CA ALA A 11 -26.65 -9.53 -18.89
C ALA A 11 -25.97 -8.50 -17.97
N LEU A 12 -24.88 -8.86 -17.30
CA LEU A 12 -24.11 -7.96 -16.42
C LEU A 12 -23.09 -7.09 -17.16
N LEU A 13 -22.93 -7.28 -18.46
CA LEU A 13 -21.95 -6.55 -19.30
C LEU A 13 -22.54 -5.40 -20.13
N LEU A 14 -23.84 -5.11 -20.05
CA LEU A 14 -24.52 -4.19 -20.97
C LEU A 14 -25.14 -2.94 -20.31
N VAL A 15 -24.61 -2.42 -19.21
CA VAL A 15 -25.04 -1.12 -18.68
C VAL A 15 -23.85 -0.25 -18.36
N ASP A 16 -23.22 0.34 -19.36
CA ASP A 16 -22.34 1.49 -19.16
C ASP A 16 -22.36 2.40 -20.41
N GLY A 17 -23.43 3.15 -20.55
CA GLY A 17 -23.60 4.20 -21.56
C GLY A 17 -23.98 5.57 -20.97
N LEU A 18 -23.49 5.90 -19.76
CA LEU A 18 -23.52 7.28 -19.29
C LEU A 18 -22.19 7.92 -19.68
N ALA A 19 -22.23 8.99 -20.47
CA ALA A 19 -21.08 9.78 -20.85
C ALA A 19 -20.31 10.18 -19.58
N GLN A 20 -19.23 9.48 -19.32
CA GLN A 20 -18.36 9.74 -18.18
C GLN A 20 -17.63 11.04 -18.51
N THR A 21 -17.86 12.11 -17.74
CA THR A 21 -17.08 13.34 -17.89
C THR A 21 -15.64 13.01 -17.56
N MET A 22 -14.76 13.08 -18.58
CA MET A 22 -13.35 12.78 -18.38
C MET A 22 -12.68 13.88 -17.60
N ASP A 23 -11.79 13.47 -16.71
CA ASP A 23 -10.95 14.39 -15.96
C ASP A 23 -9.89 15.00 -16.90
N THR A 24 -9.37 16.16 -16.52
CA THR A 24 -8.34 16.84 -17.29
C THR A 24 -7.29 17.39 -16.35
N VAL A 25 -6.03 17.14 -16.68
CA VAL A 25 -4.88 17.72 -15.99
C VAL A 25 -4.23 18.75 -16.90
N PHE A 26 -4.05 19.97 -16.39
CA PHE A 26 -3.40 21.07 -17.09
C PHE A 26 -1.95 21.17 -16.65
N LEU A 27 -1.03 21.10 -17.59
CA LEU A 27 0.41 21.12 -17.33
C LEU A 27 1.04 22.42 -17.79
N ALA A 28 2.15 22.81 -17.16
CA ALA A 28 2.89 24.01 -17.55
C ALA A 28 3.56 23.80 -18.91
N GLY A 29 3.19 24.65 -19.90
CA GLY A 29 3.80 24.64 -21.23
C GLY A 29 3.49 23.41 -22.09
N GLN A 30 2.46 22.63 -21.77
CA GLN A 30 2.05 21.44 -22.52
C GLN A 30 0.53 21.44 -22.76
N ALA A 31 0.09 20.64 -23.72
CA ALA A 31 -1.34 20.40 -23.92
C ALA A 31 -1.96 19.69 -22.71
N PRO A 32 -3.24 19.99 -22.39
CA PRO A 32 -3.95 19.30 -21.33
C PRO A 32 -4.06 17.80 -21.61
N ILE A 33 -3.95 16.98 -20.57
CA ILE A 33 -4.11 15.52 -20.67
C ILE A 33 -5.52 15.16 -20.21
N VAL A 34 -6.25 14.45 -21.05
CA VAL A 34 -7.60 13.97 -20.78
C VAL A 34 -7.56 12.49 -20.37
N GLY A 35 -8.36 12.12 -19.36
CA GLY A 35 -8.41 10.75 -18.85
C GLY A 35 -9.11 10.67 -17.51
N GLU A 36 -8.55 9.92 -16.57
CA GLU A 36 -9.10 9.69 -15.24
C GLU A 36 -8.03 9.93 -14.17
N LEU A 37 -8.31 10.82 -13.22
CA LEU A 37 -7.48 11.02 -12.02
C LEU A 37 -7.69 9.84 -11.09
N ARG A 38 -6.67 9.03 -10.87
CA ARG A 38 -6.72 7.88 -9.98
C ARG A 38 -6.41 8.26 -8.54
N ARG A 39 -5.25 8.85 -8.35
CA ARG A 39 -4.78 9.27 -7.02
C ARG A 39 -3.66 10.29 -7.11
N ILE A 40 -3.48 11.02 -6.03
CA ILE A 40 -2.25 11.78 -5.77
C ILE A 40 -1.63 11.20 -4.51
N ARG A 41 -0.36 10.85 -4.59
CA ARG A 41 0.36 10.32 -3.45
C ARG A 41 1.84 10.67 -3.56
N TYR A 42 2.43 11.09 -2.45
CA TYR A 42 3.86 11.43 -2.38
C TYR A 42 4.30 12.46 -3.44
N GLY A 43 3.44 13.46 -3.71
CA GLY A 43 3.72 14.50 -4.70
C GLY A 43 3.66 14.07 -6.16
N THR A 44 3.20 12.85 -6.42
CA THR A 44 2.98 12.29 -7.75
C THR A 44 1.48 12.12 -8.00
N LEU A 45 1.01 12.61 -9.13
CA LEU A 45 -0.33 12.41 -9.64
C LEU A 45 -0.33 11.19 -10.54
N HIS A 46 -1.14 10.18 -10.20
CA HIS A 46 -1.36 8.99 -11.01
C HIS A 46 -2.62 9.22 -11.84
N PHE A 47 -2.46 9.19 -13.15
CA PHE A 47 -3.49 9.53 -14.11
C PHE A 47 -3.58 8.46 -15.20
N LYS A 48 -4.76 8.00 -15.50
CA LYS A 48 -5.00 7.10 -16.64
C LYS A 48 -5.41 7.92 -17.83
N GLY A 49 -4.48 8.25 -18.72
CA GLY A 49 -4.76 8.94 -19.96
C GLY A 49 -5.61 8.10 -20.91
N GLU A 50 -6.53 8.72 -21.63
CA GLU A 50 -7.48 8.04 -22.51
C GLU A 50 -6.78 7.14 -23.54
N ASN A 51 -5.68 7.62 -24.15
CA ASN A 51 -4.89 6.90 -25.16
C ASN A 51 -3.42 6.75 -24.76
N LEU A 52 -3.04 7.12 -23.52
CA LEU A 52 -1.65 7.16 -23.04
C LEU A 52 -1.35 6.12 -21.96
N GLY A 53 -2.35 5.35 -21.53
CA GLY A 53 -2.20 4.40 -20.44
C GLY A 53 -2.01 5.08 -19.06
N ASN A 54 -1.29 4.42 -18.16
CA ASN A 54 -1.03 4.94 -16.82
C ASN A 54 0.15 5.92 -16.84
N LEU A 55 -0.09 7.12 -16.35
CA LEU A 55 0.88 8.21 -16.30
C LEU A 55 1.17 8.57 -14.84
N GLU A 56 2.43 8.86 -14.56
CA GLU A 56 2.90 9.42 -13.30
C GLU A 56 3.40 10.85 -13.53
N ILE A 57 2.68 11.83 -13.02
CA ILE A 57 2.94 13.25 -13.25
C ILE A 57 3.38 13.89 -11.93
N ASP A 58 4.54 14.54 -11.93
CA ASP A 58 5.01 15.32 -10.78
C ASP A 58 4.12 16.55 -10.58
N LEU A 59 3.59 16.74 -9.36
CA LEU A 59 2.72 17.87 -9.03
C LEU A 59 3.37 19.24 -9.29
N THR A 60 4.69 19.32 -9.36
CA THR A 60 5.39 20.57 -9.69
C THR A 60 5.13 21.05 -11.11
N HIS A 61 4.72 20.17 -12.01
CA HIS A 61 4.37 20.49 -13.41
C HIS A 61 2.87 20.74 -13.60
N VAL A 62 2.03 20.43 -12.59
CA VAL A 62 0.59 20.59 -12.68
C VAL A 62 0.20 22.03 -12.38
N GLN A 63 -0.51 22.67 -13.32
CA GLN A 63 -1.07 23.99 -13.15
C GLN A 63 -2.42 23.96 -12.43
N THR A 64 -3.35 23.12 -12.89
CA THR A 64 -4.65 22.93 -12.26
C THR A 64 -5.25 21.58 -12.67
N ILE A 65 -6.34 21.17 -12.02
CA ILE A 65 -7.02 19.90 -12.24
C ILE A 65 -8.51 20.17 -12.41
N ARG A 66 -9.13 19.50 -13.39
CA ARG A 66 -10.57 19.41 -13.57
C ARG A 66 -10.99 17.96 -13.41
N ALA A 67 -11.77 17.64 -12.39
CA ALA A 67 -12.22 16.28 -12.14
C ALA A 67 -13.58 16.30 -11.42
N TYR A 68 -14.65 16.11 -12.22
CA TYR A 68 -16.03 16.20 -11.75
C TYR A 68 -16.74 14.83 -11.69
N GLY A 69 -16.17 13.81 -12.34
CA GLY A 69 -16.86 12.54 -12.55
C GLY A 69 -17.11 11.75 -11.29
N TYR A 70 -16.28 11.97 -10.26
CA TYR A 70 -16.30 11.24 -8.98
C TYR A 70 -15.94 12.17 -7.82
N GLY A 71 -16.29 11.76 -6.59
CA GLY A 71 -15.76 12.39 -5.40
C GLY A 71 -14.30 11.95 -5.14
N TYR A 72 -13.56 12.83 -4.52
CA TYR A 72 -12.19 12.57 -4.11
C TYR A 72 -12.05 12.80 -2.61
N ARG A 73 -11.41 11.87 -1.91
CA ARG A 73 -10.92 12.10 -0.55
C ARG A 73 -9.59 12.83 -0.65
N ILE A 74 -9.51 14.01 -0.11
CA ILE A 74 -8.40 14.92 -0.24
C ILE A 74 -7.81 15.20 1.15
N GLN A 75 -6.52 14.93 1.31
CA GLN A 75 -5.74 15.32 2.48
C GLN A 75 -4.66 16.30 2.06
N THR A 76 -4.62 17.45 2.70
CA THR A 76 -3.63 18.49 2.40
C THR A 76 -2.44 18.47 3.37
N ALA A 77 -1.36 19.16 3.01
CA ALA A 77 -0.19 19.33 3.87
C ALA A 77 -0.51 20.11 5.17
N GLN A 78 -1.59 20.87 5.19
CA GLN A 78 -2.09 21.59 6.36
C GLN A 78 -3.03 20.72 7.24
N ARG A 79 -3.09 19.42 7.00
CA ARG A 79 -3.97 18.48 7.70
C ARG A 79 -5.46 18.75 7.50
N GLN A 80 -5.83 19.38 6.39
CA GLN A 80 -7.23 19.52 6.04
C GLN A 80 -7.70 18.24 5.35
N PHE A 81 -8.90 17.82 5.68
CA PHE A 81 -9.58 16.68 5.08
C PHE A 81 -10.85 17.20 4.41
N VAL A 82 -10.94 16.99 3.11
CA VAL A 82 -12.09 17.42 2.31
C VAL A 82 -12.50 16.27 1.41
N VAL A 83 -13.80 16.05 1.26
CA VAL A 83 -14.37 15.19 0.23
C VAL A 83 -15.07 16.07 -0.79
N GLY A 84 -14.66 16.00 -2.05
CA GLY A 84 -15.22 16.88 -3.06
C GLY A 84 -14.71 16.59 -4.47
N VAL A 85 -15.02 17.48 -5.39
CA VAL A 85 -14.60 17.41 -6.79
C VAL A 85 -13.64 18.57 -7.10
N PHE A 86 -12.78 18.37 -8.11
CA PHE A 86 -11.80 19.37 -8.50
C PHE A 86 -12.32 20.28 -9.62
N ILE A 87 -12.33 21.57 -9.35
CA ILE A 87 -12.66 22.64 -10.29
C ILE A 87 -11.37 23.37 -10.69
N PRO A 88 -11.11 23.63 -11.99
CA PRO A 88 -9.93 24.39 -12.39
C PRO A 88 -9.93 25.78 -11.75
N HIS A 89 -8.79 26.18 -11.22
CA HIS A 89 -8.59 27.53 -10.73
C HIS A 89 -7.94 28.41 -11.82
N GLY A 90 -8.25 29.72 -11.84
CA GLY A 90 -7.71 30.64 -12.84
C GLY A 90 -6.20 30.94 -12.64
N GLU A 91 -5.69 30.82 -11.40
CA GLU A 91 -4.27 31.01 -11.13
C GLU A 91 -3.49 29.71 -11.27
N PRO A 92 -2.39 29.68 -12.03
CA PRO A 92 -1.54 28.51 -12.15
C PRO A 92 -1.00 28.03 -10.80
N GLY A 93 -1.00 26.70 -10.57
CA GLY A 93 -0.54 26.07 -9.33
C GLY A 93 -1.60 25.99 -8.23
N LYS A 94 -2.82 26.48 -8.50
CA LYS A 94 -3.97 26.35 -7.62
C LYS A 94 -5.06 25.46 -8.21
N VAL A 95 -5.90 24.92 -7.35
CA VAL A 95 -7.09 24.17 -7.69
C VAL A 95 -8.19 24.47 -6.67
N THR A 96 -9.43 24.56 -7.13
CA THR A 96 -10.60 24.71 -6.27
C THR A 96 -11.22 23.35 -6.02
N VAL A 97 -11.58 23.05 -4.78
CA VAL A 97 -12.35 21.84 -4.41
C VAL A 97 -13.74 22.29 -3.98
N TYR A 98 -14.74 21.70 -4.61
CA TYR A 98 -16.14 21.87 -4.23
C TYR A 98 -16.60 20.64 -3.44
N ASP A 99 -16.99 20.84 -2.19
CA ASP A 99 -17.37 19.77 -1.27
C ASP A 99 -18.90 19.51 -1.21
N GLY A 100 -19.65 20.14 -2.10
CA GLY A 100 -21.11 20.09 -2.13
C GLY A 100 -21.77 21.31 -1.45
N PHE A 101 -21.02 22.09 -0.67
CA PHE A 101 -21.50 23.25 0.05
C PHE A 101 -20.72 24.52 -0.29
N GLU A 102 -19.42 24.45 -0.32
CA GLU A 102 -18.54 25.60 -0.57
C GLU A 102 -17.35 25.27 -1.48
N ASN A 103 -16.78 26.31 -2.06
CA ASN A 103 -15.55 26.23 -2.83
C ASN A 103 -14.37 26.56 -1.91
N ARG A 104 -13.34 25.71 -1.94
CA ARG A 104 -12.09 25.91 -1.19
C ARG A 104 -10.90 25.82 -2.12
N ASP A 105 -10.02 26.82 -2.06
CA ASP A 105 -8.85 26.89 -2.90
C ASP A 105 -7.63 26.27 -2.21
N PHE A 106 -6.91 25.45 -2.95
CA PHE A 106 -5.70 24.79 -2.49
C PHE A 106 -4.57 24.98 -3.50
N GLU A 107 -3.35 25.08 -3.01
CA GLU A 107 -2.18 24.89 -3.86
C GLU A 107 -2.08 23.42 -4.27
N VAL A 108 -1.92 23.15 -5.55
CA VAL A 108 -1.74 21.79 -6.08
C VAL A 108 -0.60 21.05 -5.37
N ARG A 109 0.49 21.76 -5.05
CA ARG A 109 1.65 21.21 -4.32
C ARG A 109 1.39 20.84 -2.88
N ASN A 110 0.29 21.31 -2.31
CA ASN A 110 -0.11 21.01 -0.93
C ASN A 110 -1.09 19.82 -0.86
N LEU A 111 -1.47 19.22 -1.99
CA LEU A 111 -2.24 17.99 -2.04
C LEU A 111 -1.32 16.82 -1.69
N ASN A 112 -1.41 16.32 -0.45
CA ASN A 112 -0.55 15.24 0.02
C ASN A 112 -1.06 13.87 -0.40
N GLU A 113 -2.34 13.66 -0.21
CA GLU A 113 -3.01 12.43 -0.59
C GLU A 113 -4.38 12.74 -1.17
N VAL A 114 -4.64 12.27 -2.36
CA VAL A 114 -5.93 12.34 -3.02
C VAL A 114 -6.27 10.94 -3.48
N GLN A 115 -7.42 10.46 -3.07
CA GLN A 115 -7.92 9.15 -3.45
C GLN A 115 -9.26 9.29 -4.14
N LEU A 116 -9.40 8.69 -5.30
CA LEU A 116 -10.66 8.63 -6.05
C LEU A 116 -11.67 7.76 -5.29
N ILE A 117 -12.89 8.27 -5.12
CA ILE A 117 -14.00 7.55 -4.50
C ILE A 117 -15.00 7.16 -5.58
N HIS A 118 -14.95 5.93 -6.01
CA HIS A 118 -15.95 5.41 -6.93
C HIS A 118 -17.29 5.17 -6.22
N GLN A 119 -18.40 5.41 -6.89
CA GLN A 119 -19.73 5.15 -6.32
C GLN A 119 -20.06 3.64 -6.25
N ARG A 120 -19.53 2.82 -7.18
CA ARG A 120 -19.79 1.38 -7.23
C ARG A 120 -18.73 0.60 -6.46
N PHE A 121 -19.15 -0.40 -5.67
CA PHE A 121 -18.29 -1.23 -4.83
C PHE A 121 -17.09 -1.82 -5.58
N PHE A 122 -17.31 -2.50 -6.70
CA PHE A 122 -16.21 -3.13 -7.46
C PHE A 122 -15.24 -2.16 -8.11
N ARG A 123 -15.67 -0.93 -8.42
CA ARG A 123 -14.80 0.11 -8.96
C ARG A 123 -13.92 0.78 -7.91
N ARG A 124 -14.23 0.58 -6.62
CA ARG A 124 -13.40 1.02 -5.49
C ARG A 124 -12.23 0.08 -5.21
N MET A 125 -12.20 -1.06 -5.90
CA MET A 125 -11.15 -2.07 -5.71
C MET A 125 -10.08 -1.86 -6.78
N GLU A 126 -8.85 -1.62 -6.34
CA GLU A 126 -7.66 -1.65 -7.18
C GLU A 126 -6.81 -2.84 -6.79
N GLY A 127 -6.26 -3.55 -7.78
CA GLY A 127 -5.50 -4.75 -7.49
C GLY A 127 -4.35 -4.96 -8.45
N ARG A 128 -3.34 -5.64 -7.98
CA ARG A 128 -2.25 -6.17 -8.77
C ARG A 128 -1.93 -7.58 -8.32
N ALA A 129 -1.52 -8.42 -9.25
CA ALA A 129 -1.01 -9.75 -8.97
C ALA A 129 0.26 -9.98 -9.78
N GLY A 130 1.21 -10.68 -9.19
CA GLY A 130 2.47 -11.05 -9.79
C GLY A 130 2.74 -12.54 -9.60
N ALA A 131 3.40 -13.16 -10.58
CA ALA A 131 3.88 -14.53 -10.47
C ALA A 131 5.26 -14.63 -11.10
N GLY A 132 6.13 -15.42 -10.51
CA GLY A 132 7.46 -15.70 -11.00
C GLY A 132 7.82 -17.16 -10.83
N TYR A 133 8.70 -17.65 -11.69
CA TYR A 133 9.26 -18.99 -11.61
C TYR A 133 10.76 -18.92 -11.81
N SER A 134 11.51 -19.65 -11.00
CA SER A 134 12.94 -19.84 -11.18
C SER A 134 13.27 -21.34 -11.06
N PHE A 135 14.18 -21.83 -11.89
CA PHE A 135 14.65 -23.21 -11.87
C PHE A 135 16.17 -23.24 -11.88
N SER A 136 16.75 -24.05 -11.02
CA SER A 136 18.18 -24.32 -10.97
C SER A 136 18.44 -25.78 -11.30
N ARG A 137 19.07 -26.05 -12.46
CA ARG A 137 19.37 -27.40 -12.91
C ARG A 137 20.40 -28.11 -12.03
N SER A 138 21.35 -27.36 -11.46
CA SER A 138 22.41 -27.93 -10.62
C SER A 138 21.91 -28.49 -9.30
N SER A 139 20.80 -27.97 -8.78
CA SER A 139 20.16 -28.41 -7.54
C SER A 139 18.81 -29.07 -7.77
N GLU A 140 18.32 -29.15 -9.01
CA GLU A 140 16.99 -29.64 -9.39
C GLU A 140 15.84 -28.95 -8.61
N ILE A 141 16.09 -27.70 -8.18
CA ILE A 141 15.13 -26.94 -7.40
C ILE A 141 14.38 -25.95 -8.30
N GLY A 142 13.07 -26.08 -8.33
CA GLY A 142 12.13 -25.09 -8.89
C GLY A 142 11.49 -24.26 -7.79
N ARG A 143 11.40 -22.94 -7.98
CA ARG A 143 10.70 -22.03 -7.06
C ARG A 143 9.64 -21.24 -7.77
N TRP A 144 8.43 -21.30 -7.25
CA TRP A 144 7.28 -20.50 -7.66
C TRP A 144 7.05 -19.40 -6.65
N ASN A 145 6.98 -18.18 -7.13
CA ASN A 145 6.67 -17.01 -6.31
C ASN A 145 5.37 -16.42 -6.81
N GLY A 146 4.48 -16.08 -5.91
CA GLY A 146 3.24 -15.39 -6.22
C GLY A 146 2.99 -14.28 -5.21
N ASP A 147 2.49 -13.14 -5.66
CA ASP A 147 2.04 -12.06 -4.81
C ASP A 147 0.79 -11.38 -5.37
N PHE A 148 -0.01 -10.83 -4.48
CA PHE A 148 -1.11 -9.97 -4.85
C PHE A 148 -1.35 -8.87 -3.81
N VAL A 149 -1.91 -7.77 -4.29
CA VAL A 149 -2.40 -6.66 -3.47
C VAL A 149 -3.76 -6.26 -3.99
N LEU A 150 -4.71 -6.13 -3.07
CA LEU A 150 -6.05 -5.62 -3.33
C LEU A 150 -6.31 -4.47 -2.37
N GLU A 151 -6.61 -3.29 -2.91
CA GLU A 151 -6.88 -2.07 -2.18
C GLU A 151 -8.35 -1.69 -2.38
N TYR A 152 -9.06 -1.39 -1.31
CA TYR A 152 -10.42 -0.91 -1.33
C TYR A 152 -10.53 0.38 -0.54
N ASP A 153 -10.91 1.45 -1.22
CA ASP A 153 -10.92 2.80 -0.67
C ASP A 153 -12.31 3.43 -0.67
N THR A 154 -12.66 4.03 0.44
CA THR A 154 -13.86 4.84 0.60
C THR A 154 -13.51 6.23 1.19
N GLU A 155 -14.54 7.03 1.46
CA GLU A 155 -14.36 8.34 2.10
C GLU A 155 -13.61 8.27 3.42
N ARG A 156 -13.88 7.23 4.24
CA ARG A 156 -13.33 7.10 5.59
C ARG A 156 -12.67 5.77 5.90
N LEU A 157 -12.74 4.81 4.97
CA LEU A 157 -12.22 3.47 5.19
C LEU A 157 -11.29 3.09 4.05
N ASP A 158 -10.08 2.66 4.40
CA ASP A 158 -9.14 1.98 3.52
C ASP A 158 -9.01 0.54 3.98
N VAL A 159 -9.04 -0.41 3.06
CA VAL A 159 -8.79 -1.82 3.34
C VAL A 159 -7.77 -2.35 2.36
N ASP A 160 -6.67 -2.85 2.88
CA ASP A 160 -5.60 -3.49 2.14
C ASP A 160 -5.61 -4.99 2.39
N LEU A 161 -5.72 -5.80 1.34
CA LEU A 161 -5.48 -7.23 1.39
C LEU A 161 -4.24 -7.56 0.58
N ARG A 162 -3.23 -8.13 1.22
CA ARG A 162 -1.96 -8.50 0.61
C ARG A 162 -1.67 -9.96 0.85
N GLY A 163 -1.22 -10.65 -0.18
CA GLY A 163 -0.80 -12.04 -0.06
C GLY A 163 0.49 -12.31 -0.81
N SER A 164 1.28 -13.24 -0.29
CA SER A 164 2.45 -13.76 -0.99
C SER A 164 2.65 -15.24 -0.67
N VAL A 165 3.21 -15.97 -1.63
CA VAL A 165 3.52 -17.39 -1.50
C VAL A 165 4.85 -17.70 -2.18
N ILE A 166 5.66 -18.55 -1.54
CA ILE A 166 6.85 -19.16 -2.12
C ILE A 166 6.67 -20.68 -1.98
N LEU A 167 6.62 -21.33 -3.14
CA LEU A 167 6.56 -22.80 -3.24
C LEU A 167 7.90 -23.27 -3.79
N THR A 168 8.48 -24.27 -3.16
CA THR A 168 9.72 -24.88 -3.61
C THR A 168 9.45 -26.32 -4.03
N GLN A 169 9.86 -26.68 -5.23
CA GLN A 169 9.79 -28.02 -5.78
C GLN A 169 11.19 -28.61 -5.82
N GLU A 170 11.40 -29.68 -5.09
CA GLU A 170 12.65 -30.42 -5.00
C GLU A 170 12.34 -31.90 -5.13
N GLU A 171 13.06 -32.62 -5.99
CA GLU A 171 12.88 -34.08 -6.25
C GLU A 171 11.41 -34.46 -6.52
N GLY A 172 10.66 -33.62 -7.22
CA GLY A 172 9.24 -33.83 -7.51
C GLY A 172 8.28 -33.56 -6.34
N ARG A 173 8.78 -33.16 -5.16
CA ARG A 173 7.98 -32.82 -3.99
C ARG A 173 7.79 -31.31 -3.93
N LEU A 174 6.52 -30.87 -3.75
CA LEU A 174 6.18 -29.47 -3.58
C LEU A 174 6.11 -29.12 -2.10
N SER A 175 6.94 -28.18 -1.66
CA SER A 175 6.94 -27.62 -0.32
C SER A 175 6.42 -26.19 -0.32
N ARG A 176 5.55 -25.86 0.62
CA ARG A 176 5.09 -24.49 0.89
C ARG A 176 6.06 -23.84 1.87
N GLU A 177 7.10 -23.21 1.34
CA GLU A 177 8.21 -22.69 2.13
C GLU A 177 7.81 -21.45 2.92
N ARG A 178 7.12 -20.51 2.25
CA ARG A 178 6.66 -19.29 2.86
C ARG A 178 5.29 -18.88 2.33
N GLU A 179 4.41 -18.46 3.22
CA GLU A 179 3.10 -17.90 2.90
C GLU A 179 2.83 -16.71 3.82
N SER A 180 2.22 -15.68 3.28
CA SER A 180 1.69 -14.57 4.07
C SER A 180 0.38 -14.08 3.49
N LEU A 181 -0.56 -13.74 4.37
CA LEU A 181 -1.81 -13.07 4.03
C LEU A 181 -2.10 -12.02 5.10
N GLN A 182 -2.18 -10.77 4.70
CA GLN A 182 -2.44 -9.65 5.58
C GLN A 182 -3.69 -8.90 5.13
N LEU A 183 -4.60 -8.68 6.06
CA LEU A 183 -5.74 -7.78 5.93
C LEU A 183 -5.54 -6.63 6.92
N LEU A 184 -5.47 -5.40 6.41
CA LEU A 184 -5.34 -4.18 7.19
C LEU A 184 -6.48 -3.23 6.82
N GLY A 185 -7.26 -2.80 7.80
CA GLY A 185 -8.28 -1.78 7.62
C GLY A 185 -7.95 -0.54 8.44
N ASN A 186 -8.09 0.66 7.85
CA ASN A 186 -7.94 1.94 8.54
C ASN A 186 -9.24 2.73 8.43
N TYR A 187 -9.79 3.14 9.55
CA TYR A 187 -10.98 3.99 9.62
C TYR A 187 -10.60 5.39 10.10
N TYR A 188 -10.73 6.39 9.23
CA TYR A 188 -10.33 7.77 9.50
C TYR A 188 -11.42 8.50 10.33
N LEU A 189 -11.08 8.84 11.55
CA LEU A 189 -11.93 9.61 12.45
C LEU A 189 -11.89 11.11 12.09
N ASN A 190 -10.69 11.57 11.77
CA ASN A 190 -10.41 12.94 11.32
C ASN A 190 -9.05 12.96 10.55
N PRO A 191 -8.57 14.10 10.04
CA PRO A 191 -7.31 14.17 9.28
C PRO A 191 -6.07 13.69 10.03
N THR A 192 -6.12 13.67 11.36
CA THR A 192 -4.97 13.35 12.20
C THR A 192 -5.07 11.94 12.78
N TRP A 193 -6.26 11.48 13.19
CA TRP A 193 -6.48 10.25 13.93
C TRP A 193 -7.28 9.23 13.14
N TYR A 194 -6.89 7.97 13.23
CA TYR A 194 -7.61 6.84 12.65
C TYR A 194 -7.53 5.61 13.55
N GLY A 195 -8.57 4.78 13.52
CA GLY A 195 -8.55 3.44 14.07
C GLY A 195 -8.02 2.47 13.03
N PHE A 196 -7.35 1.39 13.44
CA PHE A 196 -6.97 0.31 12.53
C PHE A 196 -7.32 -1.05 13.08
N GLY A 197 -7.55 -2.00 12.17
CA GLY A 197 -7.69 -3.42 12.45
C GLY A 197 -6.76 -4.22 11.55
N LEU A 198 -6.10 -5.23 12.09
CA LEU A 198 -5.13 -6.06 11.43
C LEU A 198 -5.44 -7.53 11.65
N VAL A 199 -5.43 -8.32 10.56
CA VAL A 199 -5.35 -9.78 10.60
C VAL A 199 -4.19 -10.20 9.71
N ASN A 200 -3.22 -10.92 10.26
CA ASN A 200 -2.06 -11.40 9.54
C ASN A 200 -1.88 -12.90 9.75
N TYR A 201 -1.81 -13.64 8.66
CA TYR A 201 -1.42 -15.03 8.63
C TYR A 201 -0.03 -15.15 8.03
N GLN A 202 0.82 -15.95 8.65
CA GLN A 202 2.19 -16.20 8.22
C GLN A 202 2.54 -17.69 8.38
N ARG A 203 3.22 -18.23 7.38
CA ARG A 203 3.98 -19.47 7.41
C ARG A 203 5.40 -19.16 6.97
N ASN A 204 6.39 -19.66 7.70
CA ASN A 204 7.79 -19.52 7.31
C ASN A 204 8.59 -20.68 7.91
N LEU A 205 8.91 -21.67 7.07
CA LEU A 205 9.61 -22.87 7.53
C LEU A 205 11.05 -22.58 7.97
N GLN A 206 11.70 -21.58 7.38
CA GLN A 206 13.06 -21.19 7.73
C GLN A 206 13.15 -20.60 9.15
N LEU A 207 12.08 -19.93 9.59
CA LEU A 207 11.96 -19.40 10.96
C LEU A 207 11.33 -20.41 11.93
N GLY A 208 11.13 -21.66 11.52
CA GLY A 208 10.48 -22.68 12.35
C GLY A 208 8.97 -22.42 12.59
N ILE A 209 8.34 -21.55 11.81
CA ILE A 209 6.94 -21.16 11.96
C ILE A 209 6.10 -21.97 10.97
N SER A 210 5.37 -22.98 11.45
CA SER A 210 4.44 -23.70 10.61
C SER A 210 3.18 -22.88 10.33
N ARG A 211 2.73 -22.08 11.31
CA ARG A 211 1.60 -21.17 11.21
C ARG A 211 1.64 -20.13 12.30
N ARG A 212 1.47 -18.87 11.94
CA ARG A 212 1.29 -17.73 12.87
C ARG A 212 0.06 -16.97 12.44
N LEU A 213 -0.84 -16.72 13.38
CA LEU A 213 -2.01 -15.86 13.20
C LEU A 213 -1.92 -14.69 14.19
N GLN A 214 -1.91 -13.48 13.66
CA GLN A 214 -1.91 -12.26 14.44
C GLN A 214 -3.20 -11.50 14.16
N GLN A 215 -3.85 -11.06 15.23
CA GLN A 215 -5.04 -10.22 15.16
C GLN A 215 -4.82 -9.01 16.05
N GLY A 216 -5.07 -7.84 15.54
CA GLY A 216 -4.80 -6.60 16.26
C GLY A 216 -5.79 -5.50 15.97
N LEU A 217 -5.96 -4.64 16.95
CA LEU A 217 -6.75 -3.43 16.89
C LEU A 217 -5.96 -2.29 17.52
N GLY A 218 -6.17 -1.08 17.04
CA GLY A 218 -5.48 0.06 17.63
C GLY A 218 -5.86 1.40 17.01
N MET A 219 -5.06 2.39 17.39
CA MET A 219 -5.20 3.75 16.93
C MET A 219 -3.92 4.19 16.23
N GLY A 220 -4.08 5.01 15.23
CA GLY A 220 -3.00 5.64 14.51
C GLY A 220 -3.13 7.15 14.48
N VAL A 221 -2.00 7.82 14.38
CA VAL A 221 -1.91 9.27 14.28
C VAL A 221 -0.93 9.66 13.18
N HIS A 222 -1.31 10.63 12.36
CA HIS A 222 -0.41 11.30 11.44
C HIS A 222 0.41 12.34 12.21
N LEU A 223 1.65 12.01 12.61
CA LEU A 223 2.53 12.92 13.36
C LEU A 223 2.99 14.08 12.49
N ILE A 224 3.40 13.76 11.27
CA ILE A 224 3.88 14.73 10.29
C ILE A 224 3.18 14.45 8.97
N GLN A 225 2.55 15.47 8.42
CA GLN A 225 2.06 15.52 7.05
C GLN A 225 2.63 16.78 6.42
N HIS A 226 3.57 16.62 5.53
CA HIS A 226 4.23 17.72 4.85
C HIS A 226 4.44 17.35 3.39
N LYS A 227 4.56 18.35 2.50
CA LYS A 227 4.78 18.16 1.06
C LYS A 227 6.02 17.33 0.67
N ARG A 228 6.86 16.95 1.62
CA ARG A 228 8.07 16.13 1.41
C ARG A 228 8.11 14.89 2.27
N GLY A 229 7.09 14.65 3.09
CA GLY A 229 7.10 13.49 3.94
C GLY A 229 5.86 13.31 4.78
N ILE A 230 5.61 12.07 5.12
CA ILE A 230 4.52 11.63 5.97
C ILE A 230 5.12 10.75 7.06
N THR A 231 4.78 11.03 8.31
CA THR A 231 5.14 10.18 9.45
C THR A 231 3.87 9.78 10.17
N ARG A 232 3.68 8.48 10.36
CA ARG A 232 2.55 7.88 11.06
C ARG A 232 3.05 7.09 12.25
N LEU A 233 2.37 7.20 13.36
CA LEU A 233 2.56 6.35 14.52
C LEU A 233 1.27 5.57 14.76
N ARG A 234 1.40 4.26 14.97
CA ARG A 234 0.27 3.37 15.30
C ARG A 234 0.62 2.59 16.56
N THR A 235 -0.37 2.39 17.42
CA THR A 235 -0.25 1.56 18.60
C THR A 235 -1.58 0.88 18.92
N GLY A 236 -1.55 -0.23 19.64
CA GLY A 236 -2.75 -0.98 19.92
C GLY A 236 -2.48 -2.24 20.75
N ALA A 237 -3.26 -3.27 20.50
CA ALA A 237 -3.09 -4.59 21.07
C ALA A 237 -3.11 -5.63 19.96
N VAL A 238 -2.23 -6.62 20.05
CA VAL A 238 -2.14 -7.76 19.12
C VAL A 238 -2.18 -9.06 19.92
N ILE A 239 -2.99 -9.99 19.44
CA ILE A 239 -3.00 -11.38 19.87
C ILE A 239 -2.24 -12.17 18.82
N ASN A 240 -1.18 -12.85 19.23
CA ASN A 240 -0.33 -13.67 18.38
C ASN A 240 -0.48 -15.14 18.77
N GLN A 241 -0.84 -15.99 17.82
CA GLN A 241 -0.95 -17.44 18.00
C GLN A 241 0.04 -18.12 17.05
N GLU A 242 1.01 -18.81 17.62
CA GLU A 242 2.07 -19.48 16.89
C GLU A 242 1.98 -21.00 17.04
N PHE A 243 2.31 -21.70 15.95
CA PHE A 243 2.48 -23.15 15.89
C PHE A 243 3.89 -23.42 15.35
N ASN A 244 4.63 -24.25 16.03
CA ASN A 244 5.94 -24.69 15.58
C ASN A 244 5.82 -25.74 14.47
N LEU A 245 6.94 -26.24 13.96
CA LEU A 245 6.99 -27.27 12.89
C LEU A 245 6.40 -28.60 13.34
N GLU A 246 6.41 -28.90 14.60
CA GLU A 246 5.83 -30.11 15.18
C GLU A 246 4.31 -30.02 15.36
N GLY A 247 3.72 -28.86 15.02
CA GLY A 247 2.29 -28.60 15.17
C GLY A 247 1.87 -28.25 16.61
N THR A 248 2.82 -28.13 17.53
CA THR A 248 2.54 -27.72 18.90
C THR A 248 2.15 -26.25 18.93
N ARG A 249 1.02 -25.96 19.55
CA ARG A 249 0.55 -24.57 19.74
C ARG A 249 1.27 -23.94 20.91
N ASN A 250 1.93 -22.84 20.68
CA ASN A 250 2.38 -21.95 21.75
C ASN A 250 1.17 -21.26 22.38
N ASN A 251 1.28 -20.87 23.64
CA ASN A 251 0.25 -20.07 24.29
C ASN A 251 0.00 -18.79 23.49
N SER A 252 -1.25 -18.32 23.51
CA SER A 252 -1.56 -17.03 22.88
C SER A 252 -0.74 -15.92 23.54
N LEU A 253 0.02 -15.20 22.73
CA LEU A 253 0.85 -14.09 23.18
C LEU A 253 0.08 -12.80 22.97
N TYR A 254 -0.07 -12.01 24.02
CA TYR A 254 -0.59 -10.64 23.93
C TYR A 254 0.61 -9.71 23.82
N GLU A 255 0.61 -8.88 22.82
CA GLU A 255 1.70 -7.97 22.50
C GLU A 255 1.17 -6.54 22.33
N TRP A 256 1.96 -5.59 22.76
CA TRP A 256 1.72 -4.18 22.52
C TRP A 256 2.61 -3.70 21.36
N PRO A 257 2.05 -3.48 20.17
CA PRO A 257 2.80 -2.97 19.04
C PRO A 257 2.93 -1.44 19.10
N ILE A 258 4.13 -0.96 18.77
CA ILE A 258 4.40 0.45 18.47
C ILE A 258 4.98 0.49 17.06
N MET A 259 4.22 1.01 16.09
CA MET A 259 4.59 1.01 14.68
C MET A 259 4.87 2.44 14.22
N LEU A 260 6.04 2.66 13.68
CA LEU A 260 6.46 3.93 13.09
C LEU A 260 6.63 3.76 11.59
N ASP A 261 5.81 4.48 10.81
CA ASP A 261 5.95 4.57 9.36
C ASP A 261 6.46 5.96 8.99
N VAL A 262 7.56 6.02 8.28
CA VAL A 262 8.14 7.25 7.77
C VAL A 262 8.32 7.15 6.26
N THR A 263 7.70 8.06 5.53
CA THR A 263 7.93 8.23 4.10
C THR A 263 8.45 9.63 3.85
N LEU A 264 9.64 9.73 3.26
CA LEU A 264 10.24 10.98 2.81
C LEU A 264 10.47 10.91 1.31
N PHE A 265 10.25 12.03 0.62
CA PHE A 265 10.47 12.09 -0.82
C PHE A 265 10.95 13.45 -1.28
N LYS A 266 11.83 13.41 -2.26
CA LYS A 266 12.35 14.58 -2.98
C LYS A 266 12.04 14.42 -4.46
N LEU A 267 11.18 15.29 -4.99
CA LEU A 267 10.69 15.21 -6.37
C LEU A 267 11.62 15.88 -7.39
N LYS A 268 12.42 16.86 -6.96
CA LYS A 268 13.42 17.49 -7.82
C LYS A 268 14.65 16.60 -7.93
N LYS A 269 15.31 16.62 -9.08
CA LYS A 269 16.55 15.85 -9.32
C LYS A 269 17.62 16.13 -8.24
N PRO A 270 18.26 15.10 -7.66
CA PRO A 270 17.94 13.69 -7.83
C PRO A 270 16.61 13.35 -7.13
N LYS A 271 15.73 12.57 -7.80
CA LYS A 271 14.49 12.09 -7.20
C LYS A 271 14.82 10.96 -6.23
N ILE A 272 14.53 11.15 -4.98
CA ILE A 272 14.82 10.17 -3.91
C ILE A 272 13.54 9.92 -3.14
N ARG A 273 13.25 8.65 -2.84
CA ARG A 273 12.19 8.23 -1.94
C ARG A 273 12.78 7.32 -0.87
N PHE A 274 12.51 7.64 0.36
CA PHE A 274 12.86 6.85 1.54
C PHE A 274 11.58 6.44 2.23
N ASN A 275 11.39 5.14 2.44
CA ASN A 275 10.29 4.59 3.21
C ASN A 275 10.87 3.68 4.30
N THR A 276 10.42 3.83 5.51
CA THR A 276 10.74 2.86 6.57
C THR A 276 9.50 2.59 7.41
N THR A 277 9.29 1.33 7.73
CA THR A 277 8.31 0.86 8.69
C THR A 277 9.07 0.09 9.76
N GLN A 278 8.96 0.53 10.99
CA GLN A 278 9.57 -0.13 12.16
C GLN A 278 8.47 -0.46 13.16
N THR A 279 8.39 -1.70 13.57
CA THR A 279 7.40 -2.18 14.53
C THR A 279 8.11 -2.82 15.73
N LEU A 280 7.97 -2.20 16.87
CA LEU A 280 8.38 -2.77 18.17
C LEU A 280 7.16 -3.46 18.80
N PHE A 281 7.28 -4.73 19.09
CA PHE A 281 6.30 -5.51 19.85
C PHE A 281 6.81 -5.73 21.26
N VAL A 282 6.06 -5.31 22.25
CA VAL A 282 6.35 -5.56 23.68
C VAL A 282 5.42 -6.66 24.15
N GLY A 283 5.99 -7.76 24.64
CA GLY A 283 5.23 -8.89 25.17
C GLY A 283 4.52 -8.53 26.47
N LEU A 284 3.21 -8.73 26.53
CA LEU A 284 2.40 -8.49 27.72
C LEU A 284 2.21 -9.77 28.56
N THR A 285 2.20 -10.93 27.92
CA THR A 285 2.04 -12.23 28.58
C THR A 285 3.36 -12.95 28.82
N GLN A 286 4.37 -12.66 28.02
CA GLN A 286 5.72 -13.17 28.17
C GLN A 286 6.61 -12.02 28.65
N SER A 287 6.84 -11.98 29.95
CA SER A 287 7.61 -10.91 30.58
C SER A 287 9.01 -10.77 29.99
N GLY A 288 9.37 -9.54 29.65
CA GLY A 288 10.69 -9.22 29.10
C GLY A 288 10.91 -9.61 27.63
N ARG A 289 9.89 -10.15 26.94
CA ARG A 289 9.99 -10.36 25.48
C ARG A 289 9.71 -9.08 24.74
N TYR A 290 10.61 -8.74 23.80
CA TYR A 290 10.41 -7.69 22.83
C TYR A 290 10.97 -8.12 21.49
N ARG A 291 10.25 -7.75 20.44
CA ARG A 291 10.60 -8.03 19.04
C ARG A 291 10.60 -6.73 18.26
N ASN A 292 11.45 -6.65 17.27
CA ASN A 292 11.43 -5.56 16.29
C ASN A 292 11.35 -6.16 14.89
N ASP A 293 10.38 -5.71 14.11
CA ASP A 293 10.28 -6.03 12.70
C ASP A 293 10.42 -4.72 11.91
N GLY A 294 11.39 -4.66 11.02
CA GLY A 294 11.71 -3.46 10.25
C GLY A 294 11.88 -3.73 8.77
N ASP A 295 11.37 -2.80 7.97
CA ASP A 295 11.60 -2.72 6.53
C ASP A 295 11.93 -1.28 6.16
N THR A 296 13.02 -1.11 5.40
CA THR A 296 13.50 0.20 4.97
C THR A 296 13.86 0.15 3.49
N ARG A 297 13.26 1.03 2.72
CA ARG A 297 13.50 1.14 1.29
C ARG A 297 13.97 2.53 0.92
N LEU A 298 15.11 2.60 0.27
CA LEU A 298 15.63 3.79 -0.40
C LEU A 298 15.53 3.58 -1.91
N SER A 299 14.83 4.46 -2.62
CA SER A 299 14.75 4.44 -4.07
C SER A 299 15.30 5.74 -4.64
N TRP A 300 16.13 5.63 -5.64
CA TRP A 300 16.74 6.75 -6.35
C TRP A 300 16.49 6.61 -7.85
N THR A 301 15.77 7.57 -8.42
CA THR A 301 15.61 7.69 -9.87
C THR A 301 16.83 8.42 -10.45
N VAL A 302 17.74 7.66 -11.09
CA VAL A 302 19.02 8.16 -11.62
C VAL A 302 18.78 8.96 -12.89
N VAL A 303 18.04 8.38 -13.82
CA VAL A 303 17.55 9.02 -15.06
C VAL A 303 16.08 8.68 -15.22
N ASN A 304 15.40 9.38 -16.13
CA ASN A 304 14.02 9.06 -16.39
C ASN A 304 13.91 7.57 -16.72
N ASN A 305 13.00 6.88 -16.04
CA ASN A 305 12.70 5.46 -16.19
C ASN A 305 13.72 4.46 -15.59
N LEU A 306 14.85 4.90 -15.00
CA LEU A 306 15.81 4.01 -14.35
C LEU A 306 15.87 4.31 -12.85
N ASP A 307 15.44 3.35 -12.05
CA ASP A 307 15.43 3.42 -10.59
C ASP A 307 16.44 2.44 -9.99
N ILE A 308 17.21 2.90 -9.02
CA ILE A 308 18.01 2.05 -8.15
C ILE A 308 17.30 1.99 -6.80
N GLY A 309 17.02 0.77 -6.33
CA GLY A 309 16.41 0.50 -5.04
C GLY A 309 17.36 -0.22 -4.11
N LEU A 310 17.37 0.19 -2.86
CA LEU A 310 18.01 -0.51 -1.74
C LEU A 310 16.92 -0.86 -0.75
N ASN A 311 16.69 -2.15 -0.52
CA ASN A 311 15.80 -2.65 0.53
C ASN A 311 16.65 -3.25 1.64
N PHE A 312 16.38 -2.84 2.85
CA PHE A 312 16.95 -3.38 4.07
C PHE A 312 15.83 -3.86 4.97
N TYR A 313 15.87 -5.11 5.39
CA TYR A 313 14.97 -5.63 6.40
C TYR A 313 15.74 -6.06 7.63
N ASN A 314 15.11 -5.95 8.78
CA ASN A 314 15.64 -6.42 10.05
C ASN A 314 14.55 -7.04 10.91
N ASN A 315 14.86 -8.14 11.56
CA ASN A 315 14.03 -8.81 12.55
C ASN A 315 14.85 -9.06 13.79
N TYR A 316 14.29 -8.74 14.93
CA TYR A 316 14.89 -8.99 16.22
C TYR A 316 13.88 -9.60 17.16
N ASP A 317 14.25 -10.66 17.86
CA ASP A 317 13.46 -11.27 18.94
C ASP A 317 14.42 -11.69 20.05
N ASN A 318 14.28 -11.12 21.24
CA ASN A 318 15.15 -11.46 22.35
C ASN A 318 14.82 -12.82 23.00
N GLN A 319 13.68 -13.41 22.65
CA GLN A 319 13.25 -14.74 23.10
C GLN A 319 12.63 -15.50 21.90
N PRO A 320 13.45 -15.91 20.93
CA PRO A 320 12.95 -16.60 19.74
C PRO A 320 12.31 -17.95 20.12
N PRO A 321 11.33 -18.44 19.34
CA PRO A 321 10.59 -19.67 19.65
C PRO A 321 11.42 -20.96 19.57
N VAL A 322 12.61 -20.89 18.99
CA VAL A 322 13.56 -22.01 18.88
C VAL A 322 14.82 -21.65 19.65
N GLU A 323 15.23 -22.48 20.60
CA GLU A 323 16.39 -22.24 21.49
C GLU A 323 17.75 -22.05 20.76
N MET A 324 17.86 -22.47 19.51
CA MET A 324 19.03 -22.26 18.64
C MET A 324 18.80 -21.18 17.56
N GLY A 325 17.71 -20.42 17.62
CA GLY A 325 17.43 -19.35 16.66
C GLY A 325 18.33 -18.15 16.91
N GLU A 326 18.84 -17.52 15.84
CA GLU A 326 19.48 -16.23 15.94
C GLU A 326 18.47 -15.16 16.41
N ASN A 327 18.87 -14.36 17.39
CA ASN A 327 18.03 -13.29 17.91
C ASN A 327 17.86 -12.13 16.93
N PHE A 328 18.76 -12.00 15.96
CA PHE A 328 18.79 -10.91 15.00
C PHE A 328 19.02 -11.45 13.59
N ASP A 329 18.09 -11.16 12.71
CA ASP A 329 18.17 -11.44 11.28
C ASP A 329 18.03 -10.14 10.49
N TYR A 330 18.86 -9.97 9.49
CA TYR A 330 18.77 -8.82 8.57
C TYR A 330 19.20 -9.22 7.17
N GLY A 331 18.70 -8.49 6.21
CA GLY A 331 19.12 -8.67 4.84
C GLY A 331 19.03 -7.37 4.05
N MET A 332 19.80 -7.34 2.99
CA MET A 332 19.87 -6.19 2.10
C MET A 332 19.73 -6.67 0.66
N VAL A 333 18.86 -6.01 -0.09
CA VAL A 333 18.63 -6.29 -1.51
C VAL A 333 18.79 -5.01 -2.31
N ILE A 334 19.68 -5.05 -3.30
CA ILE A 334 19.83 -3.99 -4.29
C ILE A 334 19.03 -4.38 -5.52
N SER A 335 18.21 -3.47 -6.01
CA SER A 335 17.38 -3.66 -7.19
C SER A 335 17.61 -2.53 -8.19
N ILE A 336 17.59 -2.88 -9.46
CA ILE A 336 17.60 -1.93 -10.57
C ILE A 336 16.30 -2.15 -11.32
N GLY A 337 15.48 -1.11 -11.43
CA GLY A 337 14.22 -1.12 -12.14
C GLY A 337 14.25 -0.18 -13.33
N TYR A 338 13.72 -0.62 -14.44
CA TYR A 338 13.50 0.21 -15.62
C TYR A 338 12.02 0.21 -15.99
N THR A 339 11.43 1.41 -16.11
CA THR A 339 10.03 1.59 -16.52
C THR A 339 10.02 2.03 -17.99
N PHE A 340 9.33 1.32 -18.85
CA PHE A 340 9.20 1.59 -20.28
C PHE A 340 7.77 1.87 -20.71
#